data_0912d0ddeea9980f886b87a2ea162368
#
_entry.id   0912d0ddeea9980f886b87a2ea162368
#
_cell.length_a   1.000
_cell.length_b   1.000
_cell.length_c   1.000
_cell.angle_alpha   90.00
_cell.angle_beta   90.00
_cell.angle_gamma   90.00
#
_symmetry.space_group_name_H-M   'P 1'
#
loop_
_entity.id
_entity.type
_entity.pdbx_description
1 polymer ?
#
loop_
_entity_poly.entity_id
_entity_poly.type
_entity_poly.pdbx_seq_one_letter_code
_entity_poly.pdbx_strand_id
1 'polypeptide(L)'
;ADFGANVTLTGGVVLQTLETWRSFIHTNDVTLKSNAEELYFETEDMDAFYKHLESFDILYVHKLHEQPWGQRVVRFYDPDGHIIEAAEKLDAVIARFAAQRLSPEETADRMGIPLDFVVSSLNGSK
;
A
#
# COMPACT_ATOMS: atom_id res chain seq x y z
N ALA A 1 11.20 -12.00 -13.47
CA ALA A 1 12.51 -12.46 -13.96
C ALA A 1 13.60 -11.93 -13.03
N ASP A 2 14.60 -12.73 -12.76
CA ASP A 2 15.77 -12.38 -11.95
C ASP A 2 17.04 -12.50 -12.81
N PHE A 3 17.76 -11.40 -12.95
CA PHE A 3 19.03 -11.30 -13.69
C PHE A 3 20.19 -10.90 -12.76
N GLY A 4 20.07 -11.12 -11.45
CA GLY A 4 21.05 -10.75 -10.45
C GLY A 4 20.99 -9.26 -10.09
N ALA A 5 21.65 -8.40 -10.88
CA ALA A 5 21.62 -6.95 -10.65
C ALA A 5 20.28 -6.28 -10.99
N ASN A 6 19.38 -7.01 -11.66
CA ASN A 6 18.07 -6.54 -12.09
C ASN A 6 17.02 -7.62 -11.81
N VAL A 7 15.96 -7.27 -11.13
CA VAL A 7 14.82 -8.16 -10.84
C VAL A 7 13.53 -7.50 -11.30
N THR A 8 12.85 -8.12 -12.26
CA THR A 8 11.53 -7.66 -12.72
C THR A 8 10.43 -8.37 -11.92
N LEU A 9 9.63 -7.59 -11.22
CA LEU A 9 8.46 -8.04 -10.47
C LEU A 9 7.23 -8.10 -11.37
N THR A 10 6.22 -8.87 -10.94
CA THR A 10 4.91 -8.86 -11.57
C THR A 10 4.31 -7.44 -11.48
N GLY A 11 3.71 -6.95 -12.57
CA GLY A 11 3.12 -5.60 -12.59
C GLY A 11 4.05 -4.51 -13.16
N GLY A 12 5.26 -4.87 -13.62
CA GLY A 12 6.13 -3.96 -14.36
C GLY A 12 7.08 -3.12 -13.49
N VAL A 13 7.16 -3.39 -12.19
CA VAL A 13 8.19 -2.79 -11.32
C VAL A 13 9.50 -3.55 -11.50
N VAL A 14 10.60 -2.81 -11.63
CA VAL A 14 11.94 -3.37 -11.74
C VAL A 14 12.81 -2.88 -10.59
N LEU A 15 13.44 -3.81 -9.88
CA LEU A 15 14.45 -3.51 -8.88
C LEU A 15 15.83 -3.56 -9.55
N GLN A 16 16.66 -2.58 -9.27
CA GLN A 16 17.99 -2.44 -9.85
C GLN A 16 19.01 -2.19 -8.76
N THR A 17 20.17 -2.84 -8.82
CA THR A 17 21.24 -2.49 -7.89
C THR A 17 21.71 -1.05 -8.11
N LEU A 18 22.09 -0.37 -7.03
CA LEU A 18 22.51 1.03 -7.10
C LEU A 18 23.72 1.24 -8.03
N GLU A 19 24.64 0.27 -8.07
CA GLU A 19 25.82 0.31 -8.93
C GLU A 19 25.43 0.33 -10.42
N THR A 20 24.60 -0.63 -10.84
CA THR A 20 24.13 -0.70 -12.23
C THR A 20 23.23 0.46 -12.57
N TRP A 21 22.40 0.93 -11.64
CA TRP A 21 21.58 2.11 -11.83
C TRP A 21 22.41 3.36 -12.15
N ARG A 22 23.42 3.65 -11.35
CA ARG A 22 24.36 4.78 -11.60
C ARG A 22 25.04 4.69 -12.95
N SER A 23 25.41 3.49 -13.37
CA SER A 23 25.97 3.25 -14.71
C SER A 23 24.98 3.57 -15.81
N PHE A 24 23.72 3.18 -15.66
CA PHE A 24 22.68 3.38 -16.68
C PHE A 24 22.29 4.84 -16.86
N ILE A 25 22.19 5.59 -15.76
CA ILE A 25 21.84 7.01 -15.81
C ILE A 25 23.06 7.93 -15.98
N HIS A 26 24.28 7.36 -16.05
CA HIS A 26 25.54 8.07 -16.25
C HIS A 26 25.83 9.16 -15.20
N THR A 27 25.39 8.95 -13.95
CA THR A 27 25.65 9.86 -12.83
C THR A 27 25.70 9.13 -11.50
N ASN A 28 26.46 9.68 -10.55
CA ASN A 28 26.46 9.24 -9.15
C ASN A 28 25.49 10.04 -8.27
N ASP A 29 24.81 11.04 -8.84
CA ASP A 29 23.85 11.87 -8.11
C ASP A 29 22.51 11.13 -7.93
N VAL A 30 22.49 10.28 -6.90
CA VAL A 30 21.32 9.49 -6.49
C VAL A 30 21.05 9.75 -5.02
N THR A 31 19.90 10.32 -4.71
CA THR A 31 19.47 10.57 -3.33
C THR A 31 18.64 9.39 -2.85
N LEU A 32 19.20 8.62 -1.89
CA LEU A 32 18.45 7.58 -1.19
C LEU A 32 17.68 8.18 -0.01
N LYS A 33 16.58 7.54 0.39
CA LYS A 33 15.73 7.98 1.52
C LYS A 33 15.21 9.42 1.35
N SER A 34 14.90 9.80 0.13
CA SER A 34 14.41 11.15 -0.18
C SER A 34 13.00 11.43 0.33
N ASN A 35 12.21 10.40 0.65
CA ASN A 35 10.77 10.47 0.96
C ASN A 35 9.93 11.10 -0.17
N ALA A 36 10.45 11.13 -1.39
CA ALA A 36 9.79 11.77 -2.54
C ALA A 36 8.83 10.83 -3.29
N GLU A 37 8.90 9.54 -2.98
CA GLU A 37 8.16 8.49 -3.68
C GLU A 37 7.82 7.33 -2.74
N GLU A 38 6.82 6.57 -3.09
CA GLU A 38 6.44 5.34 -2.39
C GLU A 38 6.00 4.27 -3.38
N LEU A 39 6.11 3.01 -2.97
CA LEU A 39 5.45 1.87 -3.61
C LEU A 39 4.17 1.57 -2.83
N TYR A 40 3.05 1.60 -3.54
CA TYR A 40 1.72 1.35 -2.97
C TYR A 40 1.29 -0.08 -3.20
N PHE A 41 0.84 -0.74 -2.13
CA PHE A 41 0.27 -2.09 -2.16
C PHE A 41 -1.04 -2.14 -1.39
N GLU A 42 -1.95 -3.00 -1.81
CA GLU A 42 -3.20 -3.24 -1.11
C GLU A 42 -3.23 -4.62 -0.45
N THR A 43 -3.88 -4.71 0.68
CA THR A 43 -4.17 -5.97 1.38
C THR A 43 -5.67 -6.11 1.67
N GLU A 44 -6.17 -7.34 1.58
CA GLU A 44 -7.55 -7.68 1.94
C GLU A 44 -7.71 -7.85 3.46
N ASP A 45 -6.64 -8.27 4.14
CA ASP A 45 -6.61 -8.47 5.59
C ASP A 45 -5.51 -7.62 6.21
N MET A 46 -5.87 -6.39 6.55
CA MET A 46 -4.94 -5.43 7.17
C MET A 46 -4.51 -5.88 8.57
N ASP A 47 -5.36 -6.56 9.32
CA ASP A 47 -5.02 -7.00 10.68
C ASP A 47 -3.96 -8.11 10.65
N ALA A 48 -4.14 -9.11 9.79
CA ALA A 48 -3.15 -10.17 9.60
C ALA A 48 -1.84 -9.61 9.02
N PHE A 49 -1.91 -8.70 8.04
CA PHE A 49 -0.74 -8.07 7.46
C PHE A 49 0.04 -7.26 8.50
N TYR A 50 -0.63 -6.40 9.26
CA TYR A 50 0.03 -5.55 10.26
C TYR A 50 0.66 -6.38 11.38
N LYS A 51 -0.04 -7.41 11.85
CA LYS A 51 0.52 -8.36 12.83
C LYS A 51 1.77 -9.06 12.31
N HIS A 52 1.76 -9.44 11.03
CA HIS A 52 2.95 -10.02 10.38
C HIS A 52 4.08 -9.00 10.30
N LEU A 53 3.79 -7.77 9.91
CA LEU A 53 4.77 -6.69 9.82
C LEU A 53 5.45 -6.39 11.17
N GLU A 54 4.68 -6.43 12.28
CA GLU A 54 5.20 -6.23 13.63
C GLU A 54 6.18 -7.33 14.10
N SER A 55 6.23 -8.47 13.42
CA SER A 55 7.19 -9.53 13.71
C SER A 55 8.62 -9.24 13.20
N PHE A 56 8.80 -8.19 12.43
CA PHE A 56 10.09 -7.75 11.90
C PHE A 56 10.57 -6.47 12.60
N ASP A 57 11.88 -6.27 12.65
CA ASP A 57 12.48 -5.01 13.09
C ASP A 57 12.47 -4.02 11.92
N ILE A 58 11.39 -3.26 11.81
CA ILE A 58 11.10 -2.35 10.69
C ILE A 58 11.10 -0.90 11.18
N LEU A 59 11.70 -0.02 10.38
CA LEU A 59 11.58 1.42 10.59
C LEU A 59 10.29 1.93 9.95
N TYR A 60 9.37 2.43 10.77
CA TYR A 60 8.12 3.01 10.30
C TYR A 60 8.28 4.48 9.92
N VAL A 61 7.61 4.89 8.83
CA VAL A 61 7.27 6.30 8.58
C VAL A 61 6.16 6.71 9.55
N HIS A 62 5.11 5.88 9.63
CA HIS A 62 4.07 5.93 10.66
C HIS A 62 3.45 4.53 10.83
N LYS A 63 2.98 4.25 12.03
CA LYS A 63 2.26 3.02 12.34
C LYS A 63 0.88 3.01 11.71
N LEU A 64 0.21 1.84 11.78
CA LEU A 64 -1.16 1.68 11.30
C LEU A 64 -2.08 2.75 11.87
N HIS A 65 -2.80 3.45 11.00
CA HIS A 65 -3.86 4.37 11.35
C HIS A 65 -4.97 4.40 10.30
N GLU A 66 -6.12 4.91 10.67
CA GLU A 66 -7.26 5.08 9.78
C GLU A 66 -7.28 6.49 9.20
N GLN A 67 -7.34 6.59 7.88
CA GLN A 67 -7.51 7.85 7.16
C GLN A 67 -8.93 8.42 7.38
N PRO A 68 -9.17 9.72 7.16
CA PRO A 68 -10.49 10.33 7.33
C PRO A 68 -11.61 9.62 6.56
N TRP A 69 -11.29 9.04 5.38
CA TRP A 69 -12.23 8.26 4.57
C TRP A 69 -12.37 6.80 5.00
N GLY A 70 -11.75 6.41 6.11
CA GLY A 70 -11.90 5.10 6.73
C GLY A 70 -10.90 4.03 6.30
N GLN A 71 -10.09 4.25 5.28
CA GLN A 71 -9.07 3.32 4.85
C GLN A 71 -7.93 3.26 5.87
N ARG A 72 -7.56 2.07 6.32
CA ARG A 72 -6.41 1.87 7.20
C ARG A 72 -5.16 1.73 6.36
N VAL A 73 -4.09 2.41 6.79
CA VAL A 73 -2.80 2.43 6.09
C VAL A 73 -1.64 2.35 7.06
N VAL A 74 -0.54 1.77 6.62
CA VAL A 74 0.75 1.80 7.32
C VAL A 74 1.84 2.13 6.30
N ARG A 75 2.80 2.98 6.69
CA ARG A 75 3.98 3.29 5.88
C ARG A 75 5.25 2.94 6.62
N PHE A 76 6.15 2.27 5.93
CA PHE A 76 7.42 1.84 6.48
C PHE A 76 8.52 1.89 5.41
N TYR A 77 9.77 1.84 5.86
CA TYR A 77 10.90 1.79 4.94
C TYR A 77 11.29 0.36 4.63
N ASP A 78 11.63 0.10 3.37
CA ASP A 78 12.37 -1.08 2.99
C ASP A 78 13.84 -0.97 3.45
N PRO A 79 14.67 -2.04 3.33
CA PRO A 79 16.07 -1.98 3.75
C PRO A 79 16.90 -0.89 3.07
N ASP A 80 16.51 -0.43 1.88
CA ASP A 80 17.19 0.60 1.10
C ASP A 80 16.65 2.02 1.36
N GLY A 81 15.58 2.12 2.13
CA GLY A 81 14.97 3.39 2.54
C GLY A 81 13.91 3.93 1.58
N HIS A 82 13.34 3.08 0.72
CA HIS A 82 12.13 3.42 -0.03
C HIS A 82 10.92 3.30 0.88
N ILE A 83 9.95 4.21 0.70
CA ILE A 83 8.69 4.11 1.43
C ILE A 83 7.82 3.05 0.77
N ILE A 84 7.31 2.15 1.59
CA ILE A 84 6.27 1.19 1.24
C ILE A 84 4.99 1.62 1.94
N GLU A 85 3.92 1.85 1.19
CA GLU A 85 2.57 1.97 1.72
C GLU A 85 1.85 0.64 1.56
N ALA A 86 1.33 0.10 2.66
CA ALA A 86 0.34 -0.94 2.62
C ALA A 86 -1.00 -0.36 3.08
N ALA A 87 -2.00 -0.46 2.21
CA ALA A 87 -3.34 0.07 2.41
C ALA A 87 -4.38 -1.04 2.43
N GLU A 88 -5.45 -0.84 3.18
CA GLU A 88 -6.63 -1.71 3.16
C GLU A 88 -7.34 -1.57 1.82
N LYS A 89 -7.68 -2.67 1.14
CA LYS A 89 -8.50 -2.62 -0.07
C LYS A 89 -9.83 -1.91 0.20
N LEU A 90 -10.32 -1.12 -0.74
CA LEU A 90 -11.58 -0.39 -0.58
C LEU A 90 -12.77 -1.33 -0.32
N ASP A 91 -12.80 -2.51 -0.95
CA ASP A 91 -13.84 -3.53 -0.68
C ASP A 91 -13.80 -4.02 0.77
N ALA A 92 -12.62 -4.16 1.37
CA ALA A 92 -12.47 -4.53 2.77
C ALA A 92 -12.95 -3.40 3.71
N VAL A 93 -12.70 -2.13 3.36
CA VAL A 93 -13.23 -0.96 4.09
C VAL A 93 -14.76 -0.97 4.06
N ILE A 94 -15.35 -1.16 2.88
CA ILE A 94 -16.81 -1.23 2.69
C ILE A 94 -17.41 -2.36 3.53
N ALA A 95 -16.83 -3.56 3.47
CA ALA A 95 -17.27 -4.70 4.27
C ALA A 95 -17.20 -4.42 5.78
N ARG A 96 -16.13 -3.75 6.23
CA ARG A 96 -15.95 -3.35 7.62
C ARG A 96 -16.98 -2.32 8.07
N PHE A 97 -17.30 -1.33 7.25
CA PHE A 97 -18.35 -0.36 7.54
C PHE A 97 -19.75 -0.99 7.56
N ALA A 98 -20.04 -1.92 6.64
CA ALA A 98 -21.28 -2.70 6.67
C ALA A 98 -21.39 -3.54 7.96
N ALA A 99 -20.31 -4.15 8.43
CA ALA A 99 -20.28 -4.87 9.70
C ALA A 99 -20.50 -3.93 10.92
N GLN A 100 -20.14 -2.66 10.80
CA GLN A 100 -20.43 -1.60 11.78
C GLN A 100 -21.82 -1.00 11.61
N ARG A 101 -22.65 -1.54 10.69
CA ARG A 101 -24.02 -1.14 10.39
C ARG A 101 -24.18 0.25 9.75
N LEU A 102 -23.15 0.74 9.06
CA LEU A 102 -23.33 1.89 8.18
C LEU A 102 -24.17 1.48 6.97
N SER A 103 -25.06 2.37 6.53
CA SER A 103 -25.77 2.18 5.26
C SER A 103 -24.81 2.36 4.07
N PRO A 104 -25.18 1.86 2.88
CA PRO A 104 -24.37 2.12 1.67
C PRO A 104 -24.17 3.61 1.39
N GLU A 105 -25.18 4.45 1.65
CA GLU A 105 -25.12 5.90 1.48
C GLU A 105 -24.14 6.53 2.49
N GLU A 106 -24.24 6.19 3.77
CA GLU A 106 -23.30 6.66 4.80
C GLU A 106 -21.86 6.23 4.51
N THR A 107 -21.70 5.02 3.98
CA THR A 107 -20.38 4.50 3.56
C THR A 107 -19.83 5.30 2.38
N ALA A 108 -20.64 5.55 1.35
CA ALA A 108 -20.26 6.33 0.18
C ALA A 108 -19.85 7.76 0.56
N ASP A 109 -20.65 8.42 1.40
CA ASP A 109 -20.38 9.77 1.90
C ASP A 109 -19.08 9.82 2.70
N ARG A 110 -18.88 8.89 3.62
CA ARG A 110 -17.66 8.84 4.45
C ARG A 110 -16.41 8.57 3.64
N MET A 111 -16.49 7.67 2.67
CA MET A 111 -15.35 7.30 1.83
C MET A 111 -15.10 8.31 0.68
N GLY A 112 -16.07 9.16 0.37
CA GLY A 112 -15.99 10.08 -0.77
C GLY A 112 -15.99 9.36 -2.12
N ILE A 113 -16.70 8.22 -2.22
CA ILE A 113 -16.77 7.39 -3.43
C ILE A 113 -18.22 7.26 -3.92
N PRO A 114 -18.44 6.91 -5.20
CA PRO A 114 -19.79 6.72 -5.74
C PRO A 114 -20.58 5.63 -5.02
N LEU A 115 -21.87 5.87 -4.77
CA LEU A 115 -22.76 4.89 -4.11
C LEU A 115 -22.86 3.57 -4.89
N ASP A 116 -22.89 3.62 -6.22
CA ASP A 116 -22.95 2.43 -7.07
C ASP A 116 -21.71 1.54 -6.92
N PHE A 117 -20.53 2.12 -6.64
CA PHE A 117 -19.34 1.36 -6.29
C PHE A 117 -19.53 0.60 -4.97
N VAL A 118 -20.07 1.26 -3.93
CA VAL A 118 -20.34 0.62 -2.63
C VAL A 118 -21.35 -0.52 -2.78
N VAL A 119 -22.46 -0.28 -3.49
CA VAL A 119 -23.50 -1.29 -3.72
C VAL A 119 -22.95 -2.47 -4.52
N SER A 120 -22.13 -2.21 -5.53
CA SER A 120 -21.50 -3.27 -6.35
C SER A 120 -20.55 -4.13 -5.51
N SER A 121 -19.73 -3.51 -4.67
CA SER A 121 -18.81 -4.19 -3.76
C SER A 121 -19.56 -5.11 -2.79
N LEU A 122 -20.63 -4.61 -2.15
CA LEU A 122 -21.46 -5.40 -1.24
C LEU A 122 -22.17 -6.58 -1.92
N ASN A 123 -22.55 -6.44 -3.20
CA ASN A 123 -23.22 -7.51 -3.97
C ASN A 123 -22.21 -8.51 -4.56
N GLY A 124 -21.00 -8.12 -4.85
CA GLY A 124 -19.93 -8.98 -5.38
C GLY A 124 -19.24 -9.84 -4.32
N SER A 125 -19.41 -9.53 -3.05
CA SER A 125 -18.85 -10.26 -1.90
C SER A 125 -19.64 -11.51 -1.50
N LYS A 126 -20.53 -12.01 -2.38
CA LYS A 126 -21.30 -13.23 -2.16
C LYS A 126 -20.66 -14.45 -2.81
#